data_81ef20427fff73d9cd72ede8c43c94c2
#
_entry.id   81ef20427fff73d9cd72ede8c43c94c2
#
_cell.length_a   1.000
_cell.length_b   1.000
_cell.length_c   1.000
_cell.angle_alpha   90.00
_cell.angle_beta   90.00
_cell.angle_gamma   90.00
#
_symmetry.space_group_name_H-M   'P 1'
#
loop_
_entity.id
_entity.type
_entity.pdbx_description
1 polymer ?
#
loop_
_entity_poly.entity_id
_entity_poly.type
_entity_poly.pdbx_seq_one_letter_code
_entity_poly.pdbx_strand_id
1 'polypeptide(L)'
;MRVVAGHETGDGASTDEISGPMPDDIAKDQVLTAPPTPAALRHPEKAANPDRPGPRKPDWLRVKAPISKEYNETRRLMRELKLNTVCEEAACPNIGECWQQKHATVMILGSVCTRACAFCNVATGQPDKLDPHEPEHVGEAVAGLGLQHVVVTSVDRDDLEDGGAAHFVRTIKAIRERSPGTTIEILTPDFLRKPGAIEKVAEARPDVFNHNLETVPRLYATVRPGARYFHSLRLLDMVKQIDPGIFTKSGIMVGLGEDRPEVLQVMDDLRAADVDFMTIGQYLQPTPKHHPIEKFVTPDEFESYRKMGFGKGFLMVASSPLTRSSHHADADFARMRAAREAKLAAAAG
;
A
#
# COMPACT_ATOMS: atom_id res chain seq x y z
N MET A 1 82.40 -9.22 -14.18
CA MET A 1 83.03 -8.46 -15.24
C MET A 1 82.27 -7.13 -15.34
N ARG A 2 82.97 -6.13 -14.90
CA ARG A 2 83.02 -4.70 -15.26
C ARG A 2 81.66 -3.96 -15.37
N VAL A 3 81.29 -3.03 -14.40
CA VAL A 3 81.88 -1.68 -14.21
C VAL A 3 81.42 -0.77 -15.37
N VAL A 4 80.79 0.41 -15.17
CA VAL A 4 81.14 1.70 -14.53
C VAL A 4 79.86 2.56 -14.62
N ALA A 5 79.29 3.23 -13.62
CA ALA A 5 79.63 4.51 -12.98
C ALA A 5 79.50 5.75 -13.88
N GLY A 6 78.87 6.77 -13.33
CA GLY A 6 78.90 8.17 -13.68
C GLY A 6 77.62 8.87 -13.27
N HIS A 7 77.46 9.57 -12.13
CA HIS A 7 77.82 10.93 -11.74
C HIS A 7 77.37 11.95 -12.80
N GLU A 8 76.58 12.94 -12.52
CA GLU A 8 76.69 14.12 -11.61
C GLU A 8 75.35 14.91 -11.62
N THR A 9 74.94 15.36 -10.50
CA THR A 9 74.80 16.70 -9.90
C THR A 9 73.96 17.76 -10.65
N GLY A 10 73.10 18.37 -9.85
CA GLY A 10 72.68 19.74 -10.10
C GLY A 10 71.34 20.11 -9.53
N ASP A 11 71.37 20.61 -8.34
CA ASP A 11 70.72 21.80 -7.76
C ASP A 11 69.32 22.23 -8.21
N GLY A 12 68.52 22.53 -7.20
CA GLY A 12 67.92 23.87 -7.17
C GLY A 12 66.40 23.87 -6.96
N ALA A 13 65.99 23.92 -5.72
CA ALA A 13 64.93 24.79 -5.19
C ALA A 13 63.70 25.10 -6.07
N SER A 14 62.54 24.75 -5.61
CA SER A 14 61.51 25.74 -5.29
C SER A 14 60.28 25.05 -4.71
N THR A 15 60.04 25.29 -3.46
CA THR A 15 58.74 25.06 -2.78
C THR A 15 57.80 26.15 -3.29
N ASP A 16 56.93 25.83 -4.22
CA ASP A 16 55.75 26.63 -4.48
C ASP A 16 54.53 25.85 -3.99
N GLU A 17 53.99 26.33 -2.88
CA GLU A 17 52.68 26.04 -2.39
C GLU A 17 51.66 26.37 -3.48
N ILE A 18 51.08 25.36 -4.12
CA ILE A 18 49.86 25.52 -4.87
C ILE A 18 48.71 25.18 -3.97
N SER A 19 48.27 26.20 -3.21
CA SER A 19 46.93 26.24 -2.64
C SER A 19 45.92 26.53 -3.77
N GLY A 20 45.51 25.49 -4.47
CA GLY A 20 44.34 25.56 -5.34
C GLY A 20 43.08 25.24 -4.50
N PRO A 21 41.97 25.97 -4.70
CA PRO A 21 40.72 25.62 -4.03
C PRO A 21 40.27 24.25 -4.50
N MET A 22 39.94 23.39 -3.54
CA MET A 22 39.23 22.12 -3.78
C MET A 22 37.96 22.43 -4.57
N PRO A 23 37.67 21.72 -5.64
CA PRO A 23 36.40 21.89 -6.33
C PRO A 23 35.28 21.36 -5.41
N ASP A 24 34.44 22.29 -4.98
CA ASP A 24 33.12 22.02 -4.38
C ASP A 24 32.16 21.49 -5.46
N ASP A 25 32.47 20.35 -6.03
CA ASP A 25 31.58 19.56 -6.85
C ASP A 25 31.43 18.17 -6.23
N ILE A 26 30.85 18.14 -5.02
CA ILE A 26 30.07 17.00 -4.63
C ILE A 26 28.82 17.10 -5.51
N ALA A 27 28.89 16.42 -6.64
CA ALA A 27 27.75 16.18 -7.51
C ALA A 27 26.55 15.84 -6.63
N LYS A 28 25.56 16.74 -6.64
CA LYS A 28 24.22 16.44 -6.14
C LYS A 28 23.85 15.13 -6.79
N ASP A 29 23.85 14.06 -6.01
CA ASP A 29 23.32 12.77 -6.41
C ASP A 29 21.95 13.05 -6.99
N GLN A 30 21.88 13.15 -8.30
CA GLN A 30 20.62 13.15 -9.02
C GLN A 30 20.02 11.81 -8.67
N VAL A 31 19.04 11.85 -7.76
CA VAL A 31 18.14 10.75 -7.51
C VAL A 31 17.60 10.37 -8.88
N LEU A 32 18.20 9.34 -9.48
CA LEU A 32 17.71 8.70 -10.69
C LEU A 32 16.41 8.01 -10.33
N THR A 33 15.36 8.80 -10.14
CA THR A 33 14.01 8.30 -10.31
C THR A 33 13.94 7.91 -11.78
N ALA A 34 13.73 6.63 -12.05
CA ALA A 34 13.33 6.22 -13.39
C ALA A 34 12.24 7.20 -13.85
N PRO A 35 12.35 7.76 -15.06
CA PRO A 35 11.36 8.70 -15.54
C PRO A 35 9.99 8.05 -15.38
N PRO A 36 8.99 8.77 -14.82
CA PRO A 36 7.67 8.20 -14.64
C PRO A 36 7.20 7.68 -15.99
N THR A 37 6.84 6.40 -16.02
CA THR A 37 6.29 5.79 -17.25
C THR A 37 5.15 6.69 -17.72
N PRO A 38 5.13 7.12 -18.99
CA PRO A 38 4.07 7.98 -19.49
C PRO A 38 2.69 7.40 -19.14
N ALA A 39 1.76 8.23 -18.71
CA ALA A 39 0.43 7.78 -18.28
C ALA A 39 -0.28 6.91 -19.34
N ALA A 40 -0.01 7.14 -20.62
CA ALA A 40 -0.53 6.32 -21.72
C ALA A 40 0.04 4.89 -21.75
N LEU A 41 1.26 4.66 -21.26
CA LEU A 41 1.86 3.31 -21.17
C LEU A 41 1.46 2.61 -19.88
N ARG A 42 1.26 3.38 -18.79
CA ARG A 42 0.85 2.82 -17.49
C ARG A 42 -0.64 2.45 -17.46
N HIS A 43 -1.45 3.21 -18.15
CA HIS A 43 -2.92 3.07 -18.20
C HIS A 43 -3.43 3.16 -19.64
N PRO A 44 -3.17 2.15 -20.48
CA PRO A 44 -3.56 2.20 -21.89
C PRO A 44 -5.07 2.38 -22.07
N GLU A 45 -5.89 1.85 -21.19
CA GLU A 45 -7.35 1.99 -21.19
C GLU A 45 -7.83 3.42 -20.92
N LYS A 46 -7.02 4.23 -20.23
CA LYS A 46 -7.33 5.64 -19.90
C LYS A 46 -6.77 6.62 -20.92
N ALA A 47 -5.97 6.17 -21.89
CA ALA A 47 -5.30 7.05 -22.85
C ALA A 47 -6.28 7.93 -23.64
N ALA A 48 -7.46 7.40 -23.97
CA ALA A 48 -8.51 8.11 -24.69
C ALA A 48 -9.43 8.98 -23.80
N ASN A 49 -9.29 8.90 -22.47
CA ASN A 49 -10.10 9.71 -21.57
C ASN A 49 -9.76 11.20 -21.72
N PRO A 50 -10.76 12.10 -21.65
CA PRO A 50 -10.49 13.53 -21.61
C PRO A 50 -9.74 13.90 -20.33
N ASP A 51 -8.88 14.92 -20.44
CA ASP A 51 -8.22 15.49 -19.26
C ASP A 51 -9.24 16.24 -18.40
N ARG A 52 -9.37 15.84 -17.15
CA ARG A 52 -10.22 16.48 -16.14
C ARG A 52 -9.36 16.81 -14.93
N PRO A 53 -8.64 17.95 -14.94
CA PRO A 53 -7.80 18.33 -13.81
C PRO A 53 -8.70 18.56 -12.60
N GLY A 54 -8.27 17.98 -11.46
CA GLY A 54 -8.96 18.14 -10.19
C GLY A 54 -8.85 19.56 -9.64
N PRO A 55 -9.73 19.93 -8.67
CA PRO A 55 -9.67 21.21 -8.01
C PRO A 55 -8.37 21.37 -7.21
N ARG A 56 -8.01 22.63 -6.88
CA ARG A 56 -6.81 22.91 -6.07
C ARG A 56 -6.94 22.23 -4.70
N LYS A 57 -5.88 21.50 -4.31
CA LYS A 57 -5.81 20.82 -3.01
C LYS A 57 -5.91 21.87 -1.87
N PRO A 58 -6.78 21.64 -0.88
CA PRO A 58 -6.87 22.49 0.30
C PRO A 58 -5.65 22.33 1.22
N ASP A 59 -5.45 23.28 2.11
CA ASP A 59 -4.26 23.35 2.97
C ASP A 59 -4.10 22.17 3.92
N TRP A 60 -5.19 21.52 4.33
CA TRP A 60 -5.15 20.33 5.21
C TRP A 60 -4.67 19.03 4.50
N LEU A 61 -4.49 19.05 3.18
CA LEU A 61 -3.94 17.91 2.40
C LEU A 61 -2.44 18.05 2.14
N ARG A 62 -1.70 18.67 3.04
CA ARG A 62 -0.24 18.77 2.91
C ARG A 62 0.45 17.55 3.49
N VAL A 63 1.45 17.04 2.79
CA VAL A 63 2.31 15.92 3.19
C VAL A 63 3.76 16.36 3.23
N LYS A 64 4.58 15.68 4.06
CA LYS A 64 6.02 15.90 4.13
C LYS A 64 6.72 15.21 2.97
N ALA A 65 7.77 15.84 2.43
CA ALA A 65 8.61 15.23 1.41
C ALA A 65 9.38 14.02 1.97
N PRO A 66 9.58 12.94 1.19
CA PRO A 66 10.28 11.73 1.62
C PRO A 66 11.81 11.90 1.50
N ILE A 67 12.45 12.54 2.48
CA ILE A 67 13.87 12.89 2.47
C ILE A 67 14.69 12.28 3.62
N SER A 68 14.09 11.46 4.50
CA SER A 68 14.81 10.90 5.64
C SER A 68 15.79 9.77 5.25
N LYS A 69 16.78 9.51 6.11
CA LYS A 69 17.73 8.40 5.94
C LYS A 69 17.02 7.05 5.95
N GLU A 70 16.10 6.88 6.88
CA GLU A 70 15.31 5.64 7.06
C GLU A 70 14.43 5.36 5.83
N TYR A 71 13.85 6.41 5.22
CA TYR A 71 13.15 6.29 3.94
C TYR A 71 14.06 5.70 2.85
N ASN A 72 15.28 6.22 2.72
CA ASN A 72 16.23 5.75 1.71
C ASN A 72 16.71 4.31 1.99
N GLU A 73 16.90 3.94 3.25
CA GLU A 73 17.25 2.57 3.65
C GLU A 73 16.14 1.59 3.31
N THR A 74 14.88 1.89 3.64
CA THR A 74 13.72 1.08 3.28
C THR A 74 13.60 0.92 1.77
N ARG A 75 13.75 2.02 1.03
CA ARG A 75 13.71 2.00 -0.45
C ARG A 75 14.81 1.12 -1.05
N ARG A 76 16.03 1.21 -0.51
CA ARG A 76 17.15 0.38 -0.99
C ARG A 76 16.87 -1.09 -0.79
N LEU A 77 16.41 -1.50 0.40
CA LEU A 77 16.09 -2.89 0.70
C LEU A 77 15.01 -3.45 -0.23
N MET A 78 13.92 -2.70 -0.47
CA MET A 78 12.85 -3.12 -1.38
C MET A 78 13.39 -3.37 -2.79
N ARG A 79 14.33 -2.53 -3.27
CA ARG A 79 14.95 -2.69 -4.59
C ARG A 79 15.95 -3.84 -4.66
N GLU A 80 16.77 -4.03 -3.64
CA GLU A 80 17.73 -5.15 -3.56
C GLU A 80 17.01 -6.50 -3.60
N LEU A 81 15.85 -6.61 -2.95
CA LEU A 81 15.01 -7.80 -2.95
C LEU A 81 14.00 -7.85 -4.11
N LYS A 82 14.04 -6.89 -5.04
CA LYS A 82 13.15 -6.78 -6.20
C LYS A 82 11.66 -6.80 -5.85
N LEU A 83 11.29 -6.21 -4.71
CA LEU A 83 9.91 -6.14 -4.25
C LEU A 83 9.20 -4.89 -4.77
N ASN A 84 7.94 -5.06 -5.16
CA ASN A 84 7.04 -3.97 -5.46
C ASN A 84 6.37 -3.48 -4.18
N THR A 85 6.06 -2.18 -4.11
CA THR A 85 5.30 -1.60 -3.02
C THR A 85 4.12 -0.80 -3.55
N VAL A 86 2.95 -0.94 -2.93
CA VAL A 86 1.81 -0.10 -3.27
C VAL A 86 2.09 1.37 -2.97
N CYS A 87 3.02 1.63 -2.04
CA CYS A 87 3.42 3.00 -1.68
C CYS A 87 4.02 3.77 -2.87
N GLU A 88 4.85 3.10 -3.68
CA GLU A 88 5.42 3.67 -4.91
C GLU A 88 4.42 3.58 -6.06
N GLU A 89 3.82 2.42 -6.30
CA GLU A 89 2.94 2.19 -7.43
C GLU A 89 1.67 3.05 -7.40
N ALA A 90 1.07 3.23 -6.23
CA ALA A 90 -0.11 4.08 -6.05
C ALA A 90 0.24 5.56 -5.84
N ALA A 91 1.53 5.96 -5.86
CA ALA A 91 1.98 7.31 -5.53
C ALA A 91 1.41 7.80 -4.17
N CYS A 92 1.56 6.96 -3.14
CA CYS A 92 0.95 7.20 -1.83
C CYS A 92 1.47 8.49 -1.18
N PRO A 93 0.59 9.38 -0.71
CA PRO A 93 1.02 10.64 -0.08
C PRO A 93 1.78 10.42 1.24
N ASN A 94 1.57 9.29 1.91
CA ASN A 94 2.15 9.00 3.22
C ASN A 94 3.50 8.26 3.14
N ILE A 95 4.03 8.00 1.94
CA ILE A 95 5.24 7.18 1.75
C ILE A 95 6.43 7.68 2.59
N GLY A 96 6.61 9.01 2.69
CA GLY A 96 7.70 9.60 3.46
C GLY A 96 7.62 9.30 4.95
N GLU A 97 6.42 9.39 5.53
CA GLU A 97 6.18 9.09 6.94
C GLU A 97 6.27 7.59 7.22
N CYS A 98 5.56 6.77 6.44
CA CYS A 98 5.54 5.33 6.63
C CYS A 98 6.94 4.71 6.53
N TRP A 99 7.71 5.07 5.50
CA TRP A 99 9.03 4.49 5.30
C TRP A 99 10.09 5.03 6.30
N GLN A 100 9.89 6.24 6.81
CA GLN A 100 10.68 6.73 7.95
C GLN A 100 10.48 5.86 9.19
N GLN A 101 9.27 5.32 9.38
CA GLN A 101 8.93 4.40 10.47
C GLN A 101 9.18 2.92 10.09
N LYS A 102 9.81 2.67 8.94
CA LYS A 102 10.04 1.33 8.35
C LYS A 102 8.75 0.57 8.02
N HIS A 103 7.62 1.26 7.90
CA HIS A 103 6.35 0.66 7.48
C HIS A 103 6.24 0.71 5.96
N ALA A 104 6.27 -0.44 5.31
CA ALA A 104 6.03 -0.57 3.88
C ALA A 104 4.91 -1.57 3.63
N THR A 105 4.05 -1.27 2.65
CA THR A 105 3.06 -2.21 2.17
C THR A 105 3.60 -2.91 0.95
N VAL A 106 3.93 -4.19 1.10
CA VAL A 106 4.48 -5.00 0.02
C VAL A 106 3.36 -5.36 -0.94
N MET A 107 3.61 -5.20 -2.24
CA MET A 107 2.68 -5.57 -3.30
C MET A 107 3.23 -6.79 -4.06
N ILE A 108 2.56 -7.93 -3.92
CA ILE A 108 2.91 -9.20 -4.54
C ILE A 108 2.18 -9.42 -5.86
N LEU A 109 2.54 -10.48 -6.58
CA LEU A 109 2.00 -10.89 -7.87
C LEU A 109 2.40 -9.98 -9.04
N GLY A 110 3.46 -9.19 -8.85
CA GLY A 110 4.00 -8.28 -9.85
C GLY A 110 3.45 -6.85 -9.72
N SER A 111 3.66 -6.03 -10.76
CA SER A 111 3.33 -4.59 -10.78
C SER A 111 2.26 -4.20 -11.80
N VAL A 112 1.72 -5.16 -12.57
CA VAL A 112 0.70 -4.93 -13.60
C VAL A 112 -0.60 -5.63 -13.21
N CYS A 113 -1.68 -4.87 -13.11
CA CYS A 113 -3.01 -5.33 -12.73
C CYS A 113 -3.84 -5.70 -13.97
N THR A 114 -4.62 -6.79 -13.88
CA THR A 114 -5.56 -7.18 -14.95
C THR A 114 -6.82 -6.32 -14.98
N ARG A 115 -7.06 -5.46 -13.96
CA ARG A 115 -8.25 -4.62 -13.84
C ARG A 115 -7.94 -3.13 -13.90
N ALA A 116 -8.86 -2.38 -14.50
CA ALA A 116 -8.74 -0.97 -14.82
C ALA A 116 -9.60 -0.08 -13.90
N CYS A 117 -9.38 -0.14 -12.61
CA CYS A 117 -10.09 0.72 -11.65
C CYS A 117 -9.81 2.21 -11.94
N ALA A 118 -10.87 3.03 -12.03
CA ALA A 118 -10.74 4.42 -12.46
C ALA A 118 -9.98 5.32 -11.48
N PHE A 119 -9.84 4.90 -10.24
CA PHE A 119 -9.13 5.61 -9.18
C PHE A 119 -7.66 5.20 -9.03
N CYS A 120 -7.27 4.03 -9.55
CA CYS A 120 -6.01 3.37 -9.21
C CYS A 120 -4.87 3.79 -10.12
N ASN A 121 -3.69 4.06 -9.54
CA ASN A 121 -2.48 4.43 -10.27
C ASN A 121 -1.57 3.23 -10.60
N VAL A 122 -1.88 2.02 -10.14
CA VAL A 122 -1.13 0.81 -10.49
C VAL A 122 -1.30 0.53 -11.99
N ALA A 123 -0.21 0.18 -12.66
CA ALA A 123 -0.21 -0.08 -14.10
C ALA A 123 -1.20 -1.20 -14.46
N THR A 124 -1.84 -1.07 -15.62
CA THR A 124 -2.84 -2.02 -16.11
C THR A 124 -2.39 -2.69 -17.41
N GLY A 125 -2.79 -3.94 -17.62
CA GLY A 125 -2.44 -4.68 -18.81
C GLY A 125 -2.36 -6.17 -18.60
N GLN A 126 -1.53 -6.82 -19.41
CA GLN A 126 -1.22 -8.24 -19.27
C GLN A 126 0.01 -8.39 -18.36
N PRO A 127 -0.15 -9.03 -17.18
CA PRO A 127 0.97 -9.21 -16.25
C PRO A 127 2.00 -10.20 -16.75
N ASP A 128 3.23 -10.02 -16.29
CA ASP A 128 4.31 -11.00 -16.50
C ASP A 128 4.05 -12.30 -15.71
N LYS A 129 4.87 -13.32 -16.00
CA LYS A 129 4.89 -14.56 -15.21
C LYS A 129 5.25 -14.25 -13.76
N LEU A 130 4.65 -15.02 -12.85
CA LEU A 130 4.96 -14.91 -11.41
C LEU A 130 6.43 -15.23 -11.15
N ASP A 131 7.07 -14.44 -10.29
CA ASP A 131 8.33 -14.80 -9.68
C ASP A 131 8.06 -15.87 -8.60
N PRO A 132 8.57 -17.09 -8.76
CA PRO A 132 8.37 -18.16 -7.77
C PRO A 132 9.06 -17.87 -6.42
N HIS A 133 10.05 -16.97 -6.39
CA HIS A 133 10.83 -16.58 -5.21
C HIS A 133 10.32 -15.31 -4.51
N GLU A 134 9.30 -14.66 -5.06
CA GLU A 134 8.73 -13.44 -4.43
C GLU A 134 8.28 -13.68 -2.98
N PRO A 135 7.61 -14.79 -2.61
CA PRO A 135 7.24 -15.06 -1.22
C PRO A 135 8.43 -15.10 -0.26
N GLU A 136 9.53 -15.75 -0.66
CA GLU A 136 10.77 -15.86 0.11
C GLU A 136 11.43 -14.48 0.29
N HIS A 137 11.50 -13.67 -0.77
CA HIS A 137 12.02 -12.29 -0.72
C HIS A 137 11.18 -11.40 0.20
N VAL A 138 9.85 -11.56 0.20
CA VAL A 138 8.97 -10.85 1.16
C VAL A 138 9.30 -11.24 2.60
N GLY A 139 9.44 -12.54 2.88
CA GLY A 139 9.83 -13.01 4.20
C GLY A 139 11.19 -12.46 4.65
N GLU A 140 12.16 -12.37 3.75
CA GLU A 140 13.49 -11.77 4.00
C GLU A 140 13.39 -10.27 4.30
N ALA A 141 12.59 -9.53 3.54
CA ALA A 141 12.38 -8.11 3.78
C ALA A 141 11.75 -7.84 5.14
N VAL A 142 10.73 -8.60 5.51
CA VAL A 142 10.03 -8.48 6.79
C VAL A 142 10.98 -8.75 7.95
N ALA A 143 11.77 -9.81 7.87
CA ALA A 143 12.76 -10.15 8.88
C ALA A 143 13.89 -9.11 8.94
N GLY A 144 14.41 -8.69 7.78
CA GLY A 144 15.50 -7.70 7.69
C GLY A 144 15.13 -6.31 8.20
N LEU A 145 13.87 -5.89 8.05
CA LEU A 145 13.34 -4.65 8.62
C LEU A 145 12.95 -4.77 10.09
N GLY A 146 12.81 -6.00 10.62
CA GLY A 146 12.37 -6.24 12.00
C GLY A 146 10.93 -5.79 12.25
N LEU A 147 10.03 -5.99 11.25
CA LEU A 147 8.65 -5.51 11.33
C LEU A 147 7.86 -6.25 12.40
N GLN A 148 7.15 -5.51 13.24
CA GLN A 148 6.18 -6.07 14.19
C GLN A 148 4.84 -6.36 13.53
N HIS A 149 4.53 -5.63 12.46
CA HIS A 149 3.32 -5.79 11.66
C HIS A 149 3.67 -5.54 10.19
N VAL A 150 3.15 -6.36 9.28
CA VAL A 150 3.33 -6.20 7.85
C VAL A 150 1.99 -6.21 7.13
N VAL A 151 1.86 -5.33 6.13
CA VAL A 151 0.71 -5.36 5.22
C VAL A 151 1.19 -5.88 3.86
N VAL A 152 0.56 -6.95 3.39
CA VAL A 152 0.79 -7.55 2.08
C VAL A 152 -0.44 -7.34 1.21
N THR A 153 -0.28 -6.70 0.08
CA THR A 153 -1.34 -6.52 -0.92
C THR A 153 -0.92 -7.11 -2.26
N SER A 154 -1.79 -7.06 -3.25
CA SER A 154 -1.46 -7.52 -4.61
C SER A 154 -2.14 -6.69 -5.68
N VAL A 155 -1.71 -6.88 -6.91
CA VAL A 155 -2.51 -6.58 -8.11
C VAL A 155 -3.60 -7.64 -8.29
N ASP A 156 -4.68 -7.33 -9.05
CA ASP A 156 -5.60 -8.36 -9.53
C ASP A 156 -4.90 -9.22 -10.61
N ARG A 157 -5.06 -10.53 -10.49
CA ARG A 157 -4.52 -11.56 -11.40
C ARG A 157 -5.66 -12.46 -11.88
N ASP A 158 -6.62 -11.86 -12.60
CA ASP A 158 -7.76 -12.60 -13.16
C ASP A 158 -7.33 -13.67 -14.19
N ASP A 159 -6.10 -13.53 -14.70
CA ASP A 159 -5.42 -14.47 -15.59
C ASP A 159 -5.01 -15.79 -14.91
N LEU A 160 -4.82 -15.80 -13.58
CA LEU A 160 -4.45 -17.00 -12.84
C LEU A 160 -5.67 -17.83 -12.47
N GLU A 161 -5.53 -19.15 -12.41
CA GLU A 161 -6.61 -20.09 -12.11
C GLU A 161 -7.28 -19.81 -10.77
N ASP A 162 -6.51 -19.48 -9.73
CA ASP A 162 -6.99 -19.18 -8.37
C ASP A 162 -6.93 -17.67 -8.02
N GLY A 163 -6.72 -16.81 -9.01
CA GLY A 163 -6.60 -15.36 -8.79
C GLY A 163 -5.40 -14.93 -7.94
N GLY A 164 -4.42 -15.82 -7.72
CA GLY A 164 -3.23 -15.59 -6.91
C GLY A 164 -3.36 -16.02 -5.45
N ALA A 165 -4.43 -16.71 -5.06
CA ALA A 165 -4.67 -17.14 -3.68
C ALA A 165 -3.53 -18.01 -3.13
N ALA A 166 -3.03 -18.98 -3.90
CA ALA A 166 -1.91 -19.82 -3.49
C ALA A 166 -0.61 -19.02 -3.25
N HIS A 167 -0.42 -17.92 -3.97
CA HIS A 167 0.73 -17.06 -3.78
C HIS A 167 0.64 -16.28 -2.45
N PHE A 168 -0.55 -15.78 -2.08
CA PHE A 168 -0.80 -15.21 -0.75
C PHE A 168 -0.46 -16.22 0.37
N VAL A 169 -0.93 -17.46 0.24
CA VAL A 169 -0.65 -18.52 1.23
C VAL A 169 0.86 -18.76 1.38
N ARG A 170 1.60 -18.85 0.27
CA ARG A 170 3.07 -19.00 0.31
C ARG A 170 3.74 -17.81 0.97
N THR A 171 3.28 -16.60 0.68
CA THR A 171 3.82 -15.37 1.27
C THR A 171 3.59 -15.33 2.79
N ILE A 172 2.37 -15.63 3.25
CA ILE A 172 2.06 -15.73 4.69
C ILE A 172 2.96 -16.74 5.37
N LYS A 173 3.14 -17.92 4.76
CA LYS A 173 4.00 -18.99 5.28
C LYS A 173 5.48 -18.54 5.36
N ALA A 174 6.01 -17.94 4.30
CA ALA A 174 7.39 -17.47 4.25
C ALA A 174 7.67 -16.39 5.30
N ILE A 175 6.71 -15.48 5.55
CA ILE A 175 6.83 -14.46 6.61
C ILE A 175 6.87 -15.15 7.98
N ARG A 176 5.97 -16.08 8.26
CA ARG A 176 5.92 -16.78 9.56
C ARG A 176 7.14 -17.62 9.85
N GLU A 177 7.73 -18.24 8.83
CA GLU A 177 8.96 -19.01 8.96
C GLU A 177 10.17 -18.13 9.31
N ARG A 178 10.27 -16.92 8.74
CA ARG A 178 11.41 -16.03 8.93
C ARG A 178 11.22 -15.02 10.08
N SER A 179 9.98 -14.66 10.38
CA SER A 179 9.64 -13.67 11.41
C SER A 179 8.36 -14.07 12.16
N PRO A 180 8.41 -15.11 13.01
CA PRO A 180 7.23 -15.72 13.63
C PRO A 180 6.47 -14.77 14.59
N GLY A 181 7.12 -13.69 15.05
CA GLY A 181 6.48 -12.69 15.90
C GLY A 181 5.76 -11.56 15.15
N THR A 182 5.90 -11.49 13.83
CA THR A 182 5.26 -10.46 13.00
C THR A 182 3.79 -10.79 12.78
N THR A 183 2.92 -9.83 13.05
CA THR A 183 1.51 -9.92 12.69
C THR A 183 1.31 -9.57 11.21
N ILE A 184 0.42 -10.30 10.54
CA ILE A 184 0.25 -10.25 9.08
C ILE A 184 -1.15 -9.74 8.74
N GLU A 185 -1.22 -8.57 8.15
CA GLU A 185 -2.41 -8.07 7.45
C GLU A 185 -2.27 -8.37 5.96
N ILE A 186 -3.30 -8.91 5.34
CA ILE A 186 -3.39 -9.05 3.89
C ILE A 186 -4.49 -8.14 3.36
N LEU A 187 -4.24 -7.45 2.25
CA LEU A 187 -5.25 -6.72 1.48
C LEU A 187 -5.44 -7.43 0.14
N THR A 188 -6.52 -8.19 0.04
CA THR A 188 -6.76 -9.07 -1.09
C THR A 188 -7.62 -8.43 -2.19
N PRO A 189 -7.48 -8.89 -3.47
CA PRO A 189 -8.50 -8.70 -4.49
C PRO A 189 -9.75 -9.53 -4.15
N ASP A 190 -10.80 -9.46 -5.01
CA ASP A 190 -11.99 -10.30 -4.88
C ASP A 190 -11.83 -11.68 -5.54
N PHE A 191 -10.63 -12.01 -5.99
CA PHE A 191 -10.25 -13.25 -6.69
C PHE A 191 -11.17 -13.62 -7.86
N LEU A 192 -11.89 -12.66 -8.44
CA LEU A 192 -12.87 -12.87 -9.52
C LEU A 192 -13.88 -14.00 -9.22
N ARG A 193 -14.22 -14.21 -7.95
CA ARG A 193 -15.14 -15.28 -7.48
C ARG A 193 -14.66 -16.71 -7.83
N LYS A 194 -13.34 -16.90 -7.95
CA LYS A 194 -12.77 -18.23 -8.23
C LYS A 194 -13.01 -19.16 -7.03
N PRO A 195 -13.52 -20.38 -7.27
CA PRO A 195 -13.88 -21.29 -6.19
C PRO A 195 -12.68 -21.65 -5.30
N GLY A 196 -12.88 -21.65 -3.98
CA GLY A 196 -11.87 -22.03 -3.01
C GLY A 196 -10.76 -21.01 -2.79
N ALA A 197 -10.74 -19.88 -3.49
CA ALA A 197 -9.68 -18.89 -3.37
C ALA A 197 -9.71 -18.18 -2.02
N ILE A 198 -10.89 -17.75 -1.57
CA ILE A 198 -11.08 -17.06 -0.29
C ILE A 198 -10.80 -18.01 0.85
N GLU A 199 -11.35 -19.21 0.79
CA GLU A 199 -11.19 -20.28 1.78
C GLU A 199 -9.69 -20.59 1.98
N LYS A 200 -8.97 -20.83 0.89
CA LYS A 200 -7.53 -21.12 0.91
C LYS A 200 -6.73 -20.04 1.66
N VAL A 201 -7.04 -18.77 1.42
CA VAL A 201 -6.33 -17.65 2.06
C VAL A 201 -6.76 -17.46 3.50
N ALA A 202 -8.06 -17.62 3.83
CA ALA A 202 -8.56 -17.55 5.21
C ALA A 202 -7.98 -18.68 6.07
N GLU A 203 -7.87 -19.91 5.53
CA GLU A 203 -7.25 -21.07 6.20
C GLU A 203 -5.75 -20.87 6.50
N ALA A 204 -5.04 -20.01 5.73
CA ALA A 204 -3.68 -19.61 6.06
C ALA A 204 -3.59 -18.69 7.29
N ARG A 205 -4.74 -18.25 7.83
CA ARG A 205 -4.93 -17.52 9.08
C ARG A 205 -4.07 -16.26 9.19
N PRO A 206 -4.23 -15.27 8.28
CA PRO A 206 -3.66 -13.96 8.52
C PRO A 206 -4.27 -13.37 9.80
N ASP A 207 -3.57 -12.45 10.46
CA ASP A 207 -4.09 -11.78 11.66
C ASP A 207 -5.22 -10.80 11.30
N VAL A 208 -5.09 -10.14 10.13
CA VAL A 208 -6.12 -9.26 9.55
C VAL A 208 -6.35 -9.62 8.09
N PHE A 209 -7.61 -9.89 7.75
CA PHE A 209 -8.06 -10.06 6.37
C PHE A 209 -8.76 -8.78 5.91
N ASN A 210 -8.13 -8.04 5.01
CA ASN A 210 -8.62 -6.79 4.47
C ASN A 210 -9.07 -6.98 3.02
N HIS A 211 -10.24 -6.46 2.69
CA HIS A 211 -10.73 -6.29 1.32
C HIS A 211 -11.52 -4.99 1.23
N ASN A 212 -11.02 -4.03 0.45
CA ASN A 212 -11.66 -2.74 0.34
C ASN A 212 -12.89 -2.76 -0.56
N LEU A 213 -13.96 -2.09 -0.15
CA LEU A 213 -15.10 -1.77 -1.01
C LEU A 213 -14.80 -0.62 -1.97
N GLU A 214 -13.87 0.27 -1.61
CA GLU A 214 -13.36 1.42 -2.34
C GLU A 214 -14.38 2.55 -2.52
N THR A 215 -15.65 2.27 -2.79
CA THR A 215 -16.70 3.28 -2.98
C THR A 215 -18.10 2.69 -2.70
N VAL A 216 -19.12 3.53 -2.86
CA VAL A 216 -20.54 3.16 -2.66
C VAL A 216 -21.11 2.40 -3.87
N PRO A 217 -22.17 1.58 -3.71
CA PRO A 217 -22.72 0.71 -4.77
C PRO A 217 -23.00 1.42 -6.09
N ARG A 218 -23.59 2.61 -6.06
CA ARG A 218 -23.96 3.40 -7.24
C ARG A 218 -22.76 3.73 -8.12
N LEU A 219 -21.58 3.91 -7.53
CA LEU A 219 -20.36 4.31 -8.23
C LEU A 219 -19.52 3.13 -8.74
N TYR A 220 -19.89 1.88 -8.41
CA TYR A 220 -19.06 0.72 -8.78
C TYR A 220 -18.80 0.61 -10.27
N ALA A 221 -19.82 0.81 -11.10
CA ALA A 221 -19.70 0.69 -12.56
C ALA A 221 -18.68 1.67 -13.16
N THR A 222 -18.55 2.86 -12.60
CA THR A 222 -17.68 3.93 -13.10
C THR A 222 -16.32 3.98 -12.40
N VAL A 223 -16.25 3.67 -11.10
CA VAL A 223 -15.06 3.80 -10.28
C VAL A 223 -14.28 2.49 -10.18
N ARG A 224 -14.99 1.36 -10.05
CA ARG A 224 -14.40 0.02 -9.89
C ARG A 224 -15.01 -0.99 -10.88
N PRO A 225 -14.86 -0.77 -12.20
CA PRO A 225 -15.40 -1.70 -13.20
C PRO A 225 -14.77 -3.09 -13.03
N GLY A 226 -15.56 -4.13 -13.23
CA GLY A 226 -15.13 -5.53 -13.04
C GLY A 226 -15.34 -6.09 -11.64
N ALA A 227 -15.41 -5.27 -10.59
CA ALA A 227 -15.77 -5.70 -9.24
C ALA A 227 -17.30 -5.70 -9.02
N ARG A 228 -17.74 -6.33 -7.95
CA ARG A 228 -19.14 -6.41 -7.54
C ARG A 228 -19.27 -6.13 -6.03
N TYR A 229 -20.05 -5.11 -5.68
CA TYR A 229 -20.22 -4.65 -4.30
C TYR A 229 -20.64 -5.77 -3.34
N PHE A 230 -21.72 -6.47 -3.65
CA PHE A 230 -22.21 -7.55 -2.80
C PHE A 230 -21.31 -8.78 -2.75
N HIS A 231 -20.48 -9.00 -3.79
CA HIS A 231 -19.48 -10.04 -3.72
C HIS A 231 -18.36 -9.67 -2.73
N SER A 232 -17.92 -8.42 -2.73
CA SER A 232 -16.93 -7.91 -1.78
C SER A 232 -17.41 -8.01 -0.33
N LEU A 233 -18.69 -7.73 -0.05
CA LEU A 233 -19.29 -7.94 1.28
C LEU A 233 -19.33 -9.43 1.65
N ARG A 234 -19.80 -10.27 0.73
CA ARG A 234 -19.87 -11.71 0.97
C ARG A 234 -18.50 -12.33 1.23
N LEU A 235 -17.45 -11.83 0.56
CA LEU A 235 -16.06 -12.25 0.78
C LEU A 235 -15.66 -12.05 2.25
N LEU A 236 -15.93 -10.87 2.81
CA LEU A 236 -15.61 -10.55 4.21
C LEU A 236 -16.45 -11.38 5.21
N ASP A 237 -17.74 -11.57 4.92
CA ASP A 237 -18.63 -12.43 5.69
C ASP A 237 -18.15 -13.89 5.68
N MET A 238 -17.75 -14.42 4.51
CA MET A 238 -17.18 -15.78 4.40
C MET A 238 -15.93 -15.97 5.26
N VAL A 239 -15.04 -14.99 5.33
CA VAL A 239 -13.85 -15.06 6.20
C VAL A 239 -14.26 -15.22 7.66
N LYS A 240 -15.28 -14.47 8.11
CA LYS A 240 -15.83 -14.61 9.48
C LYS A 240 -16.49 -15.96 9.74
N GLN A 241 -17.14 -16.52 8.73
CA GLN A 241 -17.74 -17.87 8.84
C GLN A 241 -16.67 -18.97 8.93
N ILE A 242 -15.53 -18.80 8.22
CA ILE A 242 -14.42 -19.77 8.25
C ILE A 242 -13.65 -19.69 9.58
N ASP A 243 -13.24 -18.50 9.98
CA ASP A 243 -12.54 -18.28 11.25
C ASP A 243 -12.93 -16.92 11.87
N PRO A 244 -13.86 -16.88 12.84
CA PRO A 244 -14.26 -15.64 13.52
C PRO A 244 -13.12 -14.99 14.32
N GLY A 245 -12.01 -15.70 14.54
CA GLY A 245 -10.80 -15.17 15.17
C GLY A 245 -10.01 -14.20 14.28
N ILE A 246 -10.11 -14.32 12.97
CA ILE A 246 -9.48 -13.39 12.03
C ILE A 246 -10.18 -12.03 12.14
N PHE A 247 -9.39 -10.95 12.28
CA PHE A 247 -9.93 -9.60 12.15
C PHE A 247 -10.23 -9.29 10.69
N THR A 248 -11.45 -8.77 10.43
CA THR A 248 -11.81 -8.32 9.09
C THR A 248 -11.78 -6.80 9.00
N LYS A 249 -11.27 -6.31 7.86
CA LYS A 249 -11.08 -4.89 7.59
C LYS A 249 -11.59 -4.54 6.21
N SER A 250 -12.13 -3.35 6.07
CA SER A 250 -12.49 -2.77 4.77
C SER A 250 -12.26 -1.27 4.74
N GLY A 251 -12.22 -0.71 3.55
CA GLY A 251 -12.05 0.73 3.36
C GLY A 251 -12.82 1.26 2.17
N ILE A 252 -13.13 2.55 2.28
CA ILE A 252 -13.66 3.35 1.16
C ILE A 252 -12.87 4.66 1.03
N MET A 253 -12.89 5.19 -0.17
CA MET A 253 -12.50 6.56 -0.46
C MET A 253 -13.74 7.42 -0.57
N VAL A 254 -13.65 8.66 -0.09
CA VAL A 254 -14.69 9.68 -0.24
C VAL A 254 -14.20 10.84 -1.11
N GLY A 255 -15.15 11.55 -1.73
CA GLY A 255 -14.86 12.59 -2.71
C GLY A 255 -14.93 12.11 -4.16
N LEU A 256 -15.53 10.93 -4.41
CA LEU A 256 -15.77 10.33 -5.73
C LEU A 256 -17.16 10.67 -6.28
N GLY A 257 -18.02 11.39 -5.51
CA GLY A 257 -19.40 11.75 -5.87
C GLY A 257 -20.46 10.97 -5.09
N GLU A 258 -20.06 10.29 -4.02
CA GLU A 258 -20.97 9.67 -3.06
C GLU A 258 -21.70 10.68 -2.19
N ASP A 259 -22.89 10.32 -1.75
CA ASP A 259 -23.67 11.05 -0.77
C ASP A 259 -23.42 10.52 0.65
N ARG A 260 -23.62 11.39 1.67
CA ARG A 260 -23.46 10.98 3.07
C ARG A 260 -24.33 9.78 3.47
N PRO A 261 -25.63 9.71 3.10
CA PRO A 261 -26.45 8.52 3.37
C PRO A 261 -25.88 7.25 2.76
N GLU A 262 -25.29 7.30 1.55
CA GLU A 262 -24.66 6.17 0.90
C GLU A 262 -23.45 5.66 1.70
N VAL A 263 -22.60 6.56 2.23
CA VAL A 263 -21.48 6.19 3.10
C VAL A 263 -21.97 5.51 4.38
N LEU A 264 -23.07 6.01 4.99
CA LEU A 264 -23.65 5.40 6.17
C LEU A 264 -24.25 4.03 5.89
N GLN A 265 -24.84 3.83 4.71
CA GLN A 265 -25.33 2.51 4.27
C GLN A 265 -24.17 1.52 4.08
N VAL A 266 -23.04 1.95 3.51
CA VAL A 266 -21.83 1.11 3.40
C VAL A 266 -21.35 0.68 4.80
N MET A 267 -21.40 1.57 5.80
CA MET A 267 -21.07 1.20 7.19
C MET A 267 -22.02 0.11 7.72
N ASP A 268 -23.33 0.25 7.47
CA ASP A 268 -24.33 -0.76 7.89
C ASP A 268 -24.11 -2.10 7.20
N ASP A 269 -23.86 -2.08 5.89
CA ASP A 269 -23.58 -3.28 5.11
C ASP A 269 -22.31 -3.99 5.59
N LEU A 270 -21.25 -3.25 5.90
CA LEU A 270 -20.02 -3.81 6.47
C LEU A 270 -20.24 -4.38 7.87
N ARG A 271 -21.07 -3.74 8.70
CA ARG A 271 -21.42 -4.30 10.02
C ARG A 271 -22.29 -5.54 9.91
N ALA A 272 -23.19 -5.61 8.92
CA ALA A 272 -23.96 -6.81 8.62
C ALA A 272 -23.07 -7.99 8.18
N ALA A 273 -21.91 -7.71 7.56
CA ALA A 273 -20.87 -8.69 7.22
C ALA A 273 -19.84 -8.91 8.35
N ASP A 274 -20.14 -8.46 9.58
CA ASP A 274 -19.31 -8.52 10.79
C ASP A 274 -17.87 -8.00 10.62
N VAL A 275 -17.69 -6.93 9.83
CA VAL A 275 -16.39 -6.29 9.65
C VAL A 275 -16.00 -5.53 10.91
N ASP A 276 -14.80 -5.80 11.42
CA ASP A 276 -14.28 -5.23 12.66
C ASP A 276 -13.75 -3.81 12.51
N PHE A 277 -13.08 -3.51 11.39
CA PHE A 277 -12.34 -2.27 11.17
C PHE A 277 -12.73 -1.62 9.85
N MET A 278 -12.97 -0.30 9.88
CA MET A 278 -13.24 0.50 8.69
C MET A 278 -12.26 1.65 8.53
N THR A 279 -11.73 1.83 7.31
CA THR A 279 -10.92 3.00 6.92
C THR A 279 -11.69 3.89 5.95
N ILE A 280 -11.61 5.21 6.15
CA ILE A 280 -12.22 6.22 5.27
C ILE A 280 -11.17 7.28 4.97
N GLY A 281 -10.78 7.42 3.70
CA GLY A 281 -9.78 8.37 3.24
C GLY A 281 -10.26 9.25 2.08
N GLN A 282 -9.64 10.42 1.89
CA GLN A 282 -9.92 11.26 0.74
C GLN A 282 -9.38 10.62 -0.54
N TYR A 283 -10.20 10.52 -1.57
CA TYR A 283 -9.74 10.21 -2.91
C TYR A 283 -8.80 11.31 -3.42
N LEU A 284 -7.65 10.90 -3.95
CA LEU A 284 -6.69 11.80 -4.59
C LEU A 284 -6.48 11.32 -6.02
N GLN A 285 -6.86 12.15 -6.97
CA GLN A 285 -6.76 11.84 -8.40
C GLN A 285 -5.29 11.70 -8.84
N PRO A 286 -4.86 10.53 -9.35
CA PRO A 286 -3.46 10.33 -9.74
C PRO A 286 -3.06 11.14 -10.98
N THR A 287 -3.90 11.17 -12.01
CA THR A 287 -3.69 11.97 -13.22
C THR A 287 -5.04 12.55 -13.70
N PRO A 288 -5.04 13.60 -14.56
CA PRO A 288 -6.28 14.16 -15.12
C PRO A 288 -7.17 13.16 -15.87
N LYS A 289 -6.64 12.01 -16.25
CA LYS A 289 -7.35 10.95 -16.97
C LYS A 289 -8.06 9.93 -16.06
N HIS A 290 -7.81 9.98 -14.75
CA HIS A 290 -8.51 9.19 -13.75
C HIS A 290 -9.86 9.80 -13.39
N HIS A 291 -10.63 9.10 -12.57
CA HIS A 291 -11.91 9.63 -12.06
C HIS A 291 -11.69 11.01 -11.43
N PRO A 292 -12.52 12.02 -11.73
CA PRO A 292 -12.34 13.36 -11.16
C PRO A 292 -12.59 13.37 -9.66
N ILE A 293 -11.98 14.35 -8.97
CA ILE A 293 -12.36 14.65 -7.58
C ILE A 293 -13.63 15.50 -7.62
N GLU A 294 -14.72 14.97 -7.07
CA GLU A 294 -16.00 15.66 -7.00
C GLU A 294 -16.06 16.60 -5.78
N LYS A 295 -15.40 16.21 -4.68
CA LYS A 295 -15.36 17.00 -3.45
C LYS A 295 -14.10 16.73 -2.64
N PHE A 296 -13.55 17.76 -2.01
CA PHE A 296 -12.66 17.59 -0.86
C PHE A 296 -13.49 17.58 0.42
N VAL A 297 -13.56 16.43 1.08
CA VAL A 297 -14.27 16.22 2.34
C VAL A 297 -13.48 16.87 3.46
N THR A 298 -14.15 17.63 4.31
CA THR A 298 -13.50 18.38 5.39
C THR A 298 -13.06 17.48 6.54
N PRO A 299 -12.04 17.88 7.35
CA PRO A 299 -11.66 17.15 8.55
C PRO A 299 -12.82 16.90 9.52
N ASP A 300 -13.75 17.84 9.67
CA ASP A 300 -14.93 17.70 10.53
C ASP A 300 -15.91 16.64 10.01
N GLU A 301 -16.08 16.53 8.68
CA GLU A 301 -16.87 15.46 8.07
C GLU A 301 -16.23 14.10 8.30
N PHE A 302 -14.89 13.97 8.19
CA PHE A 302 -14.16 12.74 8.53
C PHE A 302 -14.34 12.37 9.99
N GLU A 303 -14.24 13.33 10.92
CA GLU A 303 -14.48 13.08 12.34
C GLU A 303 -15.94 12.66 12.61
N SER A 304 -16.90 13.22 11.87
CA SER A 304 -18.29 12.77 11.93
C SER A 304 -18.45 11.33 11.48
N TYR A 305 -17.83 10.92 10.38
CA TYR A 305 -17.83 9.52 9.93
C TYR A 305 -17.19 8.59 10.96
N ARG A 306 -16.08 9.01 11.57
CA ARG A 306 -15.41 8.23 12.63
C ARG A 306 -16.36 7.96 13.80
N LYS A 307 -17.02 8.99 14.33
CA LYS A 307 -17.98 8.87 15.44
C LYS A 307 -19.15 7.95 15.08
N MET A 308 -19.69 8.09 13.86
CA MET A 308 -20.80 7.28 13.38
C MET A 308 -20.40 5.81 13.26
N GLY A 309 -19.21 5.51 12.74
CA GLY A 309 -18.71 4.15 12.64
C GLY A 309 -18.57 3.48 14.01
N PHE A 310 -18.00 4.16 15.00
CA PHE A 310 -17.98 3.64 16.37
C PHE A 310 -19.39 3.43 16.93
N GLY A 311 -20.32 4.36 16.69
CA GLY A 311 -21.73 4.22 17.08
C GLY A 311 -22.44 3.03 16.42
N LYS A 312 -21.99 2.58 15.24
CA LYS A 312 -22.48 1.39 14.54
C LYS A 312 -21.81 0.09 15.02
N GLY A 313 -20.84 0.15 15.93
CA GLY A 313 -20.22 -1.00 16.56
C GLY A 313 -18.96 -1.55 15.89
N PHE A 314 -18.28 -0.76 15.03
CA PHE A 314 -16.93 -1.12 14.61
C PHE A 314 -15.97 -1.09 15.81
N LEU A 315 -15.06 -2.05 15.89
CA LEU A 315 -14.00 -2.05 16.91
C LEU A 315 -12.99 -0.93 16.68
N MET A 316 -12.75 -0.59 15.41
CA MET A 316 -11.85 0.47 14.99
C MET A 316 -12.39 1.21 13.77
N VAL A 317 -12.23 2.54 13.76
CA VAL A 317 -12.51 3.39 12.61
C VAL A 317 -11.38 4.40 12.46
N ALA A 318 -10.64 4.29 11.36
CA ALA A 318 -9.67 5.30 10.95
C ALA A 318 -10.30 6.16 9.84
N SER A 319 -10.49 7.45 10.12
CA SER A 319 -11.16 8.36 9.19
C SER A 319 -10.49 9.72 9.23
N SER A 320 -9.76 10.05 8.16
CA SER A 320 -9.10 11.34 7.98
C SER A 320 -8.75 11.56 6.50
N PRO A 321 -8.45 12.79 6.08
CA PRO A 321 -8.08 13.06 4.68
C PRO A 321 -6.92 12.23 4.14
N LEU A 322 -5.95 11.90 4.98
CA LEU A 322 -4.76 11.13 4.60
C LEU A 322 -4.83 9.65 4.99
N THR A 323 -5.93 9.18 5.57
CA THR A 323 -6.12 7.75 5.88
C THR A 323 -5.99 6.91 4.61
N ARG A 324 -5.25 5.81 4.72
CA ARG A 324 -5.11 4.74 3.72
C ARG A 324 -5.22 3.40 4.44
N SER A 325 -5.56 2.34 3.72
CA SER A 325 -5.81 1.01 4.32
C SER A 325 -4.63 0.50 5.15
N SER A 326 -3.40 0.84 4.82
CA SER A 326 -2.20 0.40 5.53
C SER A 326 -1.51 1.50 6.36
N HIS A 327 -2.08 2.71 6.43
CA HIS A 327 -1.50 3.80 7.21
C HIS A 327 -1.71 3.56 8.71
N HIS A 328 -0.63 3.51 9.49
CA HIS A 328 -0.62 3.16 10.92
C HIS A 328 -1.25 1.80 11.26
N ALA A 329 -1.15 0.82 10.35
CA ALA A 329 -1.80 -0.48 10.51
C ALA A 329 -1.37 -1.24 11.77
N ASP A 330 -0.13 -1.11 12.22
CA ASP A 330 0.41 -1.68 13.45
C ASP A 330 -0.27 -1.11 14.72
N ALA A 331 -0.35 0.21 14.82
CA ALA A 331 -1.01 0.88 15.96
C ALA A 331 -2.52 0.59 15.96
N ASP A 332 -3.15 0.57 14.80
CA ASP A 332 -4.56 0.28 14.65
C ASP A 332 -4.88 -1.18 14.98
N PHE A 333 -4.01 -2.13 14.59
CA PHE A 333 -4.12 -3.54 14.98
C PHE A 333 -4.04 -3.72 16.50
N ALA A 334 -3.09 -3.08 17.17
CA ALA A 334 -2.96 -3.14 18.61
C ALA A 334 -4.22 -2.62 19.33
N ARG A 335 -4.78 -1.49 18.86
CA ARG A 335 -6.03 -0.91 19.39
C ARG A 335 -7.23 -1.82 19.16
N MET A 336 -7.33 -2.41 17.97
CA MET A 336 -8.41 -3.31 17.60
C MET A 336 -8.40 -4.58 18.46
N ARG A 337 -7.22 -5.16 18.71
CA ARG A 337 -7.05 -6.31 19.60
C ARG A 337 -7.49 -5.98 21.03
N ALA A 338 -7.05 -4.86 21.58
CA ALA A 338 -7.46 -4.41 22.90
C ALA A 338 -8.97 -4.17 22.99
N ALA A 339 -9.59 -3.58 21.96
CA ALA A 339 -11.04 -3.37 21.91
C ALA A 339 -11.82 -4.69 21.87
N ARG A 340 -11.34 -5.72 21.15
CA ARG A 340 -11.95 -7.05 21.14
C ARG A 340 -11.86 -7.72 22.51
N GLU A 341 -10.69 -7.68 23.14
CA GLU A 341 -10.47 -8.23 24.49
C GLU A 341 -11.41 -7.58 25.52
N ALA A 342 -11.54 -6.25 25.48
CA ALA A 342 -12.45 -5.50 26.36
C ALA A 342 -13.93 -5.89 26.13
N LYS A 343 -14.34 -6.05 24.86
CA LYS A 343 -15.71 -6.47 24.50
C LYS A 343 -16.02 -7.87 25.00
N LEU A 344 -15.09 -8.81 24.86
CA LEU A 344 -15.24 -10.19 25.34
C LEU A 344 -15.30 -10.24 26.87
N ALA A 345 -14.46 -9.48 27.57
CA ALA A 345 -14.50 -9.39 29.03
C ALA A 345 -15.83 -8.81 29.54
N ALA A 346 -16.36 -7.78 28.88
CA ALA A 346 -17.67 -7.20 29.22
C ALA A 346 -18.86 -8.12 28.95
N ALA A 347 -18.74 -9.06 28.01
CA ALA A 347 -19.79 -10.04 27.71
C ALA A 347 -19.76 -11.27 28.65
N ALA A 348 -18.64 -11.49 29.34
CA ALA A 348 -18.45 -12.62 30.28
C ALA A 348 -18.75 -12.26 31.73
N GLY A 349 -18.92 -10.96 32.08
CA GLY A 349 -19.30 -10.46 33.40
C GLY A 349 -20.74 -10.02 33.46
#